data_e8cd4387762312d445e6aca21995eaef
#
_entry.id   e8cd4387762312d445e6aca21995eaef
#
_cell.length_a   1.000
_cell.length_b   1.000
_cell.length_c   1.000
_cell.angle_alpha   90.00
_cell.angle_beta   90.00
_cell.angle_gamma   90.00
#
_symmetry.space_group_name_H-M   'P 1'
#
loop_
_entity.id
_entity.type
_entity.pdbx_description
1 polymer ?
#
loop_
_entity_poly.entity_id
_entity_poly.type
_entity_poly.pdbx_seq_one_letter_code
_entity_poly.pdbx_strand_id
1 'polypeptide(L)'
;MYVIIHRVIQMTVIIDADACPVVKIATAESKKAGVPVICVCDTSHILNDGYARIMIVDKGSNSADLTVVNTCQKGDIVITQDYGVASMALAKGAKCINQNGMYYTEDNIDSLMAMRHIASAERRKSSKHHLKGPKKRTAEDDEKFLKAFISLLNI
;
A
#
# COMPACT_ATOMS: atom_id res chain seq x y z
N MET A 1 28.28 -28.05 -17.93
CA MET A 1 26.99 -27.44 -18.31
C MET A 1 26.54 -26.57 -17.14
N TYR A 2 26.73 -25.24 -17.26
CA TYR A 2 26.29 -24.33 -16.22
C TYR A 2 24.81 -24.02 -16.45
N VAL A 3 23.96 -24.52 -15.57
CA VAL A 3 22.56 -24.10 -15.52
C VAL A 3 22.56 -22.72 -14.90
N ILE A 4 22.46 -21.69 -15.74
CA ILE A 4 22.16 -20.34 -15.25
C ILE A 4 20.71 -20.36 -14.83
N ILE A 5 20.48 -20.57 -13.53
CA ILE A 5 19.16 -20.36 -12.94
C ILE A 5 18.93 -18.85 -13.00
N HIS A 6 18.25 -18.39 -14.05
CA HIS A 6 17.67 -17.08 -14.06
C HIS A 6 16.63 -17.07 -12.93
N ARG A 7 17.03 -16.55 -11.78
CA ARG A 7 16.10 -16.21 -10.72
C ARG A 7 15.20 -15.14 -11.32
N VAL A 8 14.05 -15.56 -11.86
CA VAL A 8 12.98 -14.60 -12.19
C VAL A 8 12.66 -13.90 -10.89
N ILE A 9 13.02 -12.62 -10.80
CA ILE A 9 12.65 -11.78 -9.65
C ILE A 9 11.13 -11.68 -9.72
N GLN A 10 10.47 -12.49 -8.92
CA GLN A 10 9.02 -12.55 -8.90
C GLN A 10 8.54 -11.34 -8.09
N MET A 11 7.89 -10.39 -8.77
CA MET A 11 7.23 -9.26 -8.14
C MET A 11 6.16 -9.76 -7.17
N THR A 12 6.10 -9.17 -5.99
CA THR A 12 5.07 -9.42 -4.99
C THR A 12 4.29 -8.13 -4.72
N VAL A 13 2.99 -8.26 -4.53
CA VAL A 13 2.14 -7.15 -4.08
C VAL A 13 2.00 -7.25 -2.56
N ILE A 14 2.39 -6.20 -1.85
CA ILE A 14 2.31 -6.11 -0.40
C ILE A 14 1.29 -5.05 -0.05
N ILE A 15 0.26 -5.43 0.71
CA ILE A 15 -0.84 -4.55 1.08
C ILE A 15 -0.75 -4.24 2.58
N ASP A 16 -0.64 -2.97 2.89
CA ASP A 16 -0.88 -2.42 4.22
C ASP A 16 -2.39 -2.39 4.43
N ALA A 17 -2.92 -3.48 5.01
CA ALA A 17 -4.31 -3.88 4.79
C ALA A 17 -5.29 -3.26 5.79
N ASP A 18 -4.83 -2.74 6.94
CA ASP A 18 -5.73 -2.13 7.90
C ASP A 18 -6.37 -0.87 7.33
N ALA A 19 -7.70 -0.81 7.40
CA ALA A 19 -8.50 0.26 6.82
C ALA A 19 -8.32 0.46 5.29
N CYS A 20 -7.72 -0.49 4.59
CA CYS A 20 -7.51 -0.41 3.15
C CYS A 20 -8.78 -0.83 2.38
N PRO A 21 -9.40 0.06 1.60
CA PRO A 21 -10.66 -0.25 0.91
C PRO A 21 -10.47 -1.05 -0.39
N VAL A 22 -9.24 -1.26 -0.84
CA VAL A 22 -8.95 -1.88 -2.14
C VAL A 22 -8.34 -3.27 -2.06
N VAL A 23 -8.32 -3.89 -0.89
CA VAL A 23 -7.74 -5.23 -0.70
C VAL A 23 -8.32 -6.25 -1.69
N LYS A 24 -9.64 -6.29 -1.83
CA LYS A 24 -10.32 -7.23 -2.74
C LYS A 24 -9.95 -7.00 -4.20
N ILE A 25 -9.97 -5.75 -4.63
CA ILE A 25 -9.62 -5.37 -6.01
C ILE A 25 -8.17 -5.75 -6.30
N ALA A 26 -7.25 -5.35 -5.43
CA ALA A 26 -5.83 -5.63 -5.59
C ALA A 26 -5.54 -7.13 -5.61
N THR A 27 -6.15 -7.90 -4.72
CA THR A 27 -5.97 -9.35 -4.67
C THR A 27 -6.52 -10.04 -5.92
N ALA A 28 -7.71 -9.65 -6.38
CA ALA A 28 -8.32 -10.22 -7.59
C ALA A 28 -7.48 -9.96 -8.85
N GLU A 29 -7.01 -8.74 -9.05
CA GLU A 29 -6.19 -8.39 -10.21
C GLU A 29 -4.79 -9.03 -10.14
N SER A 30 -4.20 -9.10 -8.97
CA SER A 30 -2.93 -9.81 -8.77
C SER A 30 -3.06 -11.30 -9.08
N LYS A 31 -4.15 -11.93 -8.67
CA LYS A 31 -4.45 -13.33 -8.97
C LYS A 31 -4.57 -13.57 -10.47
N LYS A 32 -5.28 -12.71 -11.20
CA LYS A 32 -5.39 -12.78 -12.67
C LYS A 32 -4.02 -12.68 -13.34
N ALA A 33 -3.14 -11.85 -12.80
CA ALA A 33 -1.79 -11.64 -13.33
C ALA A 33 -0.78 -12.71 -12.86
N GLY A 34 -1.17 -13.62 -11.97
CA GLY A 34 -0.27 -14.61 -11.38
C GLY A 34 0.76 -14.04 -10.42
N VAL A 35 0.48 -12.88 -9.82
CA VAL A 35 1.39 -12.17 -8.91
C VAL A 35 1.03 -12.50 -7.46
N PRO A 36 1.98 -12.96 -6.63
CA PRO A 36 1.73 -13.21 -5.21
C PRO A 36 1.30 -11.96 -4.46
N VAL A 37 0.42 -12.15 -3.46
CA VAL A 37 -0.06 -11.07 -2.59
C VAL A 37 0.21 -11.41 -1.13
N ILE A 38 0.71 -10.44 -0.40
CA ILE A 38 0.87 -10.47 1.06
C ILE A 38 0.04 -9.32 1.64
N CYS A 39 -0.90 -9.64 2.52
CA CYS A 39 -1.65 -8.65 3.31
C CYS A 39 -1.09 -8.60 4.72
N VAL A 40 -0.67 -7.43 5.14
CA VAL A 40 -0.18 -7.19 6.51
C VAL A 40 -1.26 -6.43 7.28
N CYS A 41 -1.66 -6.95 8.43
CA CYS A 41 -2.72 -6.34 9.25
C CYS A 41 -2.52 -6.65 10.74
N ASP A 42 -3.12 -5.83 11.58
CA ASP A 42 -3.17 -6.03 13.02
C ASP A 42 -4.47 -6.70 13.51
N THR A 43 -5.39 -6.99 12.61
CA THR A 43 -6.69 -7.58 12.93
C THR A 43 -6.97 -8.85 12.13
N SER A 44 -7.76 -9.75 12.71
CA SER A 44 -8.19 -11.00 12.07
C SER A 44 -9.39 -10.82 11.11
N HIS A 45 -9.83 -9.58 10.84
CA HIS A 45 -11.04 -9.29 10.08
C HIS A 45 -10.85 -9.25 8.56
N ILE A 46 -9.70 -9.62 8.05
CA ILE A 46 -9.48 -9.67 6.61
C ILE A 46 -10.07 -10.95 6.05
N LEU A 47 -10.92 -10.77 5.06
CA LEU A 47 -11.47 -11.88 4.29
C LEU A 47 -10.31 -12.62 3.60
N ASN A 48 -10.06 -13.83 4.06
CA ASN A 48 -9.13 -14.72 3.39
C ASN A 48 -9.86 -15.35 2.18
N ASP A 49 -9.48 -14.92 0.99
CA ASP A 49 -9.99 -15.49 -0.27
C ASP A 49 -9.22 -16.74 -0.73
N GLY A 50 -8.30 -17.22 0.10
CA GLY A 50 -7.45 -18.38 -0.19
C GLY A 50 -6.28 -18.08 -1.12
N TYR A 51 -6.11 -16.86 -1.62
CA TYR A 51 -4.99 -16.48 -2.50
C TYR A 51 -3.92 -15.65 -1.78
N ALA A 52 -4.32 -14.58 -1.12
CA ALA A 52 -3.37 -13.74 -0.41
C ALA A 52 -2.83 -14.43 0.86
N ARG A 53 -1.53 -14.31 1.07
CA ARG A 53 -0.93 -14.65 2.36
C ARG A 53 -1.22 -13.56 3.36
N ILE A 54 -1.81 -13.92 4.49
CA ILE A 54 -2.12 -12.98 5.56
C ILE A 54 -1.03 -13.02 6.62
N MET A 55 -0.42 -11.88 6.90
CA MET A 55 0.53 -11.69 7.98
C MET A 55 -0.13 -10.85 9.06
N ILE A 56 -0.46 -11.48 10.19
CA ILE A 56 -1.06 -10.80 11.34
C ILE A 56 0.07 -10.36 12.25
N VAL A 57 0.07 -9.07 12.61
CA VAL A 57 1.04 -8.47 13.52
C VAL A 57 0.36 -8.01 14.80
N ASP A 58 1.15 -7.84 15.87
CA ASP A 58 0.63 -7.36 17.14
C ASP A 58 0.05 -5.94 17.02
N LYS A 59 -1.01 -5.69 17.78
CA LYS A 59 -1.55 -4.33 17.94
C LYS A 59 -0.51 -3.48 18.68
N GLY A 60 0.11 -2.62 17.95
CA GLY A 60 1.08 -1.68 18.51
C GLY A 60 1.42 -0.64 17.45
N SER A 61 1.78 0.56 17.89
CA SER A 61 2.24 1.58 16.98
C SER A 61 3.41 1.04 16.14
N ASN A 62 3.28 1.09 14.85
CA ASN A 62 4.31 0.79 13.84
C ASN A 62 4.62 -0.69 13.57
N SER A 63 3.98 -1.67 14.20
CA SER A 63 4.26 -3.08 13.91
C SER A 63 3.90 -3.47 12.48
N ALA A 64 2.74 -3.05 11.99
CA ALA A 64 2.31 -3.28 10.61
C ALA A 64 3.20 -2.52 9.62
N ASP A 65 3.51 -1.26 9.89
CA ASP A 65 4.36 -0.41 9.05
C ASP A 65 5.75 -1.01 8.86
N LEU A 66 6.40 -1.40 9.95
CA LEU A 66 7.71 -2.04 9.91
C LEU A 66 7.68 -3.38 9.16
N THR A 67 6.63 -4.17 9.36
CA THR A 67 6.48 -5.45 8.66
C THR A 67 6.32 -5.25 7.17
N VAL A 68 5.52 -4.29 6.72
CA VAL A 68 5.38 -3.95 5.29
C VAL A 68 6.74 -3.57 4.71
N VAL A 69 7.44 -2.66 5.35
CA VAL A 69 8.75 -2.18 4.86
C VAL A 69 9.79 -3.29 4.85
N ASN A 70 9.86 -4.10 5.91
CA ASN A 70 10.83 -5.19 6.01
C ASN A 70 10.55 -6.33 5.02
N THR A 71 9.29 -6.53 4.66
CA THR A 71 8.88 -7.58 3.71
C THR A 71 9.12 -7.18 2.26
N CYS A 72 8.94 -5.90 1.92
CA CYS A 72 9.08 -5.45 0.53
C CYS A 72 10.54 -5.48 0.06
N GLN A 73 10.70 -5.72 -1.22
CA GLN A 73 11.98 -5.76 -1.92
C GLN A 73 11.92 -4.91 -3.18
N LYS A 74 13.07 -4.65 -3.78
CA LYS A 74 13.16 -3.93 -5.05
C LYS A 74 12.27 -4.59 -6.11
N GLY A 75 11.44 -3.78 -6.75
CA GLY A 75 10.52 -4.22 -7.80
C GLY A 75 9.15 -4.68 -7.31
N ASP A 76 8.95 -4.83 -6.01
CA ASP A 76 7.63 -5.11 -5.44
C ASP A 76 6.69 -3.92 -5.57
N ILE A 77 5.38 -4.18 -5.43
CA ILE A 77 4.35 -3.15 -5.35
C ILE A 77 3.85 -3.08 -3.92
N VAL A 78 3.85 -1.89 -3.34
CA VAL A 78 3.31 -1.62 -2.00
C VAL A 78 2.07 -0.75 -2.11
N ILE A 79 0.96 -1.22 -1.54
CA ILE A 79 -0.29 -0.47 -1.44
C ILE A 79 -0.42 0.02 0.00
N THR A 80 -0.36 1.32 0.20
CA THR A 80 -0.45 1.93 1.53
C THR A 80 -1.06 3.32 1.48
N GLN A 81 -1.73 3.70 2.56
CA GLN A 81 -2.20 5.06 2.79
C GLN A 81 -1.22 5.88 3.65
N ASP A 82 -0.19 5.23 4.17
CA ASP A 82 0.80 5.84 5.05
C ASP A 82 2.01 6.37 4.26
N TYR A 83 2.23 7.68 4.31
CA TYR A 83 3.34 8.33 3.60
C TYR A 83 4.70 7.89 4.10
N GLY A 84 4.82 7.60 5.40
CA GLY A 84 6.06 7.10 5.99
C GLY A 84 6.43 5.71 5.46
N VAL A 85 5.46 4.81 5.38
CA VAL A 85 5.63 3.49 4.77
C VAL A 85 6.01 3.62 3.29
N ALA A 86 5.30 4.46 2.55
CA ALA A 86 5.59 4.70 1.14
C ALA A 86 7.02 5.25 0.93
N SER A 87 7.44 6.21 1.75
CA SER A 87 8.80 6.76 1.70
C SER A 87 9.88 5.69 1.90
N MET A 88 9.72 4.86 2.91
CA MET A 88 10.68 3.79 3.20
C MET A 88 10.68 2.69 2.12
N ALA A 89 9.51 2.33 1.60
CA ALA A 89 9.39 1.34 0.52
C ALA A 89 10.01 1.85 -0.79
N LEU A 90 9.79 3.12 -1.13
CA LEU A 90 10.44 3.77 -2.29
C LEU A 90 11.97 3.72 -2.18
N ALA A 91 12.50 3.99 -0.99
CA ALA A 91 13.95 3.92 -0.74
C ALA A 91 14.53 2.52 -0.97
N LYS A 92 13.72 1.47 -0.79
CA LYS A 92 14.10 0.09 -1.11
C LYS A 92 13.94 -0.28 -2.59
N GLY A 93 13.39 0.60 -3.40
CA GLY A 93 13.15 0.37 -4.83
C GLY A 93 11.82 -0.29 -5.15
N ALA A 94 10.89 -0.34 -4.20
CA ALA A 94 9.52 -0.77 -4.47
C ALA A 94 8.73 0.35 -5.16
N LYS A 95 7.67 -0.03 -5.86
CA LYS A 95 6.67 0.89 -6.42
C LYS A 95 5.55 1.04 -5.41
N CYS A 96 5.09 2.25 -5.17
CA CYS A 96 4.10 2.52 -4.13
C CYS A 96 2.89 3.24 -4.72
N ILE A 97 1.69 2.81 -4.29
CA ILE A 97 0.41 3.34 -4.75
C ILE A 97 -0.55 3.48 -3.55
N ASN A 98 -1.36 4.53 -3.57
CA ASN A 98 -2.40 4.68 -2.58
C ASN A 98 -3.75 4.07 -3.04
N GLN A 99 -4.74 4.09 -2.17
CA GLN A 99 -6.08 3.53 -2.44
C GLN A 99 -6.85 4.24 -3.56
N ASN A 100 -6.44 5.42 -3.97
CA ASN A 100 -7.09 6.20 -5.02
C ASN A 100 -6.34 6.14 -6.37
N GLY A 101 -5.31 5.31 -6.47
CA GLY A 101 -4.53 5.17 -7.68
C GLY A 101 -3.42 6.20 -7.86
N MET A 102 -3.13 7.00 -6.84
CA MET A 102 -2.00 7.92 -6.88
C MET A 102 -0.70 7.15 -6.64
N TYR A 103 0.27 7.31 -7.51
CA TYR A 103 1.61 6.79 -7.31
C TYR A 103 2.39 7.68 -6.35
N TYR A 104 3.00 7.06 -5.35
CA TYR A 104 4.05 7.72 -4.59
C TYR A 104 5.35 7.63 -5.38
N THR A 105 6.04 8.74 -5.49
CA THR A 105 7.30 8.86 -6.21
C THR A 105 8.32 9.65 -5.39
N GLU A 106 9.58 9.59 -5.76
CA GLU A 106 10.61 10.43 -5.16
C GLU A 106 10.30 11.93 -5.30
N ASP A 107 9.60 12.30 -6.39
CA ASP A 107 9.26 13.70 -6.68
C ASP A 107 8.13 14.24 -5.79
N ASN A 108 7.19 13.40 -5.32
CA ASN A 108 6.02 13.86 -4.57
C ASN A 108 6.04 13.51 -3.07
N ILE A 109 6.84 12.51 -2.66
CA ILE A 109 6.73 11.96 -1.30
C ILE A 109 7.10 12.97 -0.22
N ASP A 110 8.12 13.77 -0.41
CA ASP A 110 8.56 14.75 0.58
C ASP A 110 7.52 15.86 0.77
N SER A 111 6.92 16.33 -0.32
CA SER A 111 5.84 17.31 -0.29
C SER A 111 4.60 16.78 0.44
N LEU A 112 4.24 15.51 0.19
CA LEU A 112 3.11 14.86 0.84
C LEU A 112 3.33 14.70 2.35
N MET A 113 4.53 14.33 2.77
CA MET A 113 4.90 14.23 4.17
C MET A 113 4.88 15.58 4.86
N ALA A 114 5.39 16.63 4.22
CA ALA A 114 5.37 18.00 4.73
C ALA A 114 3.93 18.53 4.89
N MET A 115 3.06 18.31 3.92
CA MET A 115 1.64 18.70 3.98
C MET A 115 0.91 18.01 5.14
N ARG A 116 1.17 16.73 5.37
CA ARG A 116 0.62 15.99 6.50
C ARG A 116 1.06 16.60 7.83
N HIS A 117 2.31 16.96 7.96
CA HIS A 117 2.86 17.57 9.16
C HIS A 117 2.20 18.93 9.47
N ILE A 118 2.05 19.77 8.46
CA ILE A 118 1.38 21.08 8.56
C ILE A 118 -0.09 20.91 8.97
N ALA A 119 -0.83 20.00 8.31
CA ALA A 119 -2.23 19.72 8.63
C ALA A 119 -2.41 19.17 10.05
N SER A 120 -1.49 18.37 10.55
CA SER A 120 -1.50 17.87 11.92
C SER A 120 -1.25 18.99 12.94
N ALA A 121 -0.33 19.91 12.65
CA ALA A 121 -0.05 21.06 13.50
C ALA A 121 -1.26 22.02 13.57
N GLU A 122 -1.93 22.27 12.46
CA GLU A 122 -3.15 23.09 12.41
C GLU A 122 -4.31 22.46 13.17
N ARG A 123 -4.52 21.16 13.05
CA ARG A 123 -5.54 20.42 13.83
C ARG A 123 -5.34 20.51 15.33
N ARG A 124 -4.10 20.52 15.80
CA ARG A 124 -3.78 20.72 17.23
C ARG A 124 -4.09 22.14 17.71
N LYS A 125 -3.97 23.13 16.86
CA LYS A 125 -4.22 24.55 17.18
C LYS A 125 -5.71 24.89 17.21
N SER A 126 -6.55 24.19 16.44
CA SER A 126 -7.98 24.49 16.34
C SER A 126 -8.82 23.36 16.93
N SER A 127 -8.99 23.40 18.26
CA SER A 127 -9.90 22.49 18.99
C SER A 127 -11.40 22.74 18.72
N LYS A 128 -11.75 23.71 17.87
CA LYS A 128 -13.14 24.16 17.67
C LYS A 128 -13.72 23.95 16.26
N HIS A 129 -12.97 23.48 15.31
CA HIS A 129 -13.51 23.19 14.00
C HIS A 129 -13.69 21.70 13.80
N HIS A 130 -14.95 21.24 13.74
CA HIS A 130 -15.29 19.95 13.18
C HIS A 130 -14.87 19.94 11.70
N LEU A 131 -13.68 19.46 11.44
CA LEU A 131 -13.27 19.15 10.07
C LEU A 131 -14.25 18.10 9.54
N LYS A 132 -14.89 18.37 8.40
CA LYS A 132 -15.67 17.36 7.72
C LYS A 132 -14.81 16.12 7.56
N GLY A 133 -15.35 14.95 7.93
CA GLY A 133 -14.69 13.67 7.71
C GLY A 133 -14.32 13.48 6.24
N PRO A 134 -13.46 12.50 5.92
CA PRO A 134 -13.08 12.22 4.56
C PRO A 134 -14.33 11.94 3.71
N LYS A 135 -14.29 12.39 2.46
CA LYS A 135 -15.36 12.14 1.48
C LYS A 135 -15.61 10.64 1.36
N LYS A 136 -16.88 10.24 1.34
CA LYS A 136 -17.25 8.83 1.12
C LYS A 136 -16.67 8.33 -0.20
N ARG A 137 -16.04 7.16 -0.17
CA ARG A 137 -15.49 6.51 -1.35
C ARG A 137 -16.59 6.13 -2.36
N THR A 138 -16.29 6.31 -3.63
CA THR A 138 -17.20 6.03 -4.75
C THR A 138 -16.67 4.91 -5.64
N ALA A 139 -17.54 4.37 -6.53
CA ALA A 139 -17.12 3.43 -7.56
C ALA A 139 -16.08 4.02 -8.52
N GLU A 140 -16.12 5.33 -8.77
CA GLU A 140 -15.11 6.03 -9.58
C GLU A 140 -13.73 5.99 -8.94
N ASP A 141 -13.66 6.09 -7.62
CA ASP A 141 -12.39 5.96 -6.87
C ASP A 141 -11.81 4.54 -7.06
N ASP A 142 -12.65 3.52 -7.02
CA ASP A 142 -12.24 2.14 -7.28
C ASP A 142 -11.73 1.94 -8.71
N GLU A 143 -12.36 2.55 -9.69
CA GLU A 143 -11.90 2.50 -11.10
C GLU A 143 -10.55 3.18 -11.29
N LYS A 144 -10.34 4.32 -10.66
CA LYS A 144 -9.04 5.02 -10.71
C LYS A 144 -7.93 4.15 -10.13
N PHE A 145 -8.18 3.54 -8.99
CA PHE A 145 -7.23 2.61 -8.39
C PHE A 145 -6.97 1.42 -9.32
N LEU A 146 -8.03 0.79 -9.83
CA LEU A 146 -7.94 -0.38 -10.70
C LEU A 146 -7.06 -0.11 -11.93
N LYS A 147 -7.29 0.98 -12.64
CA LYS A 147 -6.50 1.35 -13.82
C LYS A 147 -5.03 1.57 -13.48
N ALA A 148 -4.76 2.33 -12.43
CA ALA A 148 -3.39 2.61 -11.99
C ALA A 148 -2.66 1.35 -11.52
N PHE A 149 -3.35 0.48 -10.79
CA PHE A 149 -2.79 -0.77 -10.28
C PHE A 149 -2.48 -1.77 -11.39
N ILE A 150 -3.39 -1.94 -12.36
CA ILE A 150 -3.16 -2.80 -13.52
C ILE A 150 -1.93 -2.34 -14.30
N SER A 151 -1.73 -1.02 -14.45
CA SER A 151 -0.53 -0.49 -15.11
C SER A 151 0.76 -0.89 -14.38
N LEU A 152 0.75 -0.97 -13.06
CA LEU A 152 1.90 -1.44 -12.28
C LEU A 152 2.14 -2.95 -12.46
N LEU A 153 1.08 -3.75 -12.55
CA LEU A 153 1.19 -5.20 -12.72
C LEU A 153 1.75 -5.61 -14.07
N ASN A 154 1.60 -4.77 -15.09
CA ASN A 154 1.96 -5.06 -16.48
C ASN A 154 3.32 -4.50 -16.91
N ILE A 155 4.10 -4.01 -15.99
CA ILE A 155 5.44 -3.45 -16.29
C ILE A 155 6.51 -4.54 -16.22
#